data_df5169e21735e1586f6a99b7b079936c
#
_entry.id   df5169e21735e1586f6a99b7b079936c
#
_cell.length_a   1.000
_cell.length_b   1.000
_cell.length_c   1.000
_cell.angle_alpha   90.00
_cell.angle_beta   90.00
_cell.angle_gamma   90.00
#
_symmetry.space_group_name_H-M   'P 1'
#
loop_
_entity.id
_entity.type
_entity.pdbx_description
1 polymer ?
#
loop_
_entity_poly.entity_id
_entity_poly.type
_entity_poly.pdbx_seq_one_letter_code
_entity_poly.pdbx_strand_id
1 'polypeptide(L)'
;MQTPSKGKLFLVVGPSGSGKGTAIVQLKKRHPDYVFPVSCTTRAPRLGEKEGEVYSYISKEQFRAWIEEGRFLEWAEVHKDNYYGILKAPIEEALAAGKVVIREVDIQGYKKVISTLPREDVVGIFILVKDLEELKKRILKRGFIPEDEMARRMESAQKEISQMDVCNYQIESPFGHIEKVVQSIEDIIQKETA
;
A
#
# COMPACT_ATOMS: atom_id res chain seq x y z
N MET A 1 -19.58 -29.94 -1.25
CA MET A 1 -18.85 -28.98 -0.40
C MET A 1 -18.25 -27.95 -1.33
N GLN A 2 -18.70 -26.70 -1.27
CA GLN A 2 -18.05 -25.63 -2.00
C GLN A 2 -16.62 -25.45 -1.42
N THR A 3 -15.61 -25.53 -2.24
CA THR A 3 -14.26 -25.10 -1.87
C THR A 3 -14.36 -23.67 -1.32
N PRO A 4 -13.84 -23.35 -0.12
CA PRO A 4 -13.87 -21.98 0.37
C PRO A 4 -13.21 -21.09 -0.67
N SER A 5 -13.85 -19.98 -1.04
CA SER A 5 -13.29 -19.02 -1.97
C SER A 5 -11.96 -18.53 -1.39
N LYS A 6 -10.90 -18.61 -2.21
CA LYS A 6 -9.59 -18.08 -1.83
C LYS A 6 -9.72 -16.58 -1.57
N GLY A 7 -9.08 -16.08 -0.51
CA GLY A 7 -9.05 -14.65 -0.23
C GLY A 7 -8.35 -13.86 -1.34
N LYS A 8 -8.49 -12.52 -1.33
CA LYS A 8 -7.85 -11.63 -2.31
C LYS A 8 -7.03 -10.54 -1.64
N LEU A 9 -5.91 -10.19 -2.27
CA LEU A 9 -5.04 -9.07 -1.89
C LEU A 9 -5.38 -7.85 -2.72
N PHE A 10 -5.90 -6.81 -2.07
CA PHE A 10 -6.18 -5.52 -2.67
C PHE A 10 -5.02 -4.56 -2.40
N LEU A 11 -4.35 -4.13 -3.45
CA LEU A 11 -3.25 -3.17 -3.38
C LEU A 11 -3.75 -1.79 -3.79
N VAL A 12 -3.77 -0.88 -2.82
CA VAL A 12 -4.10 0.53 -3.04
C VAL A 12 -2.84 1.25 -3.49
N VAL A 13 -2.81 1.65 -4.76
CA VAL A 13 -1.64 2.18 -5.46
C VAL A 13 -1.84 3.67 -5.76
N GLY A 14 -0.76 4.39 -5.95
CA GLY A 14 -0.81 5.80 -6.39
C GLY A 14 0.25 6.66 -5.72
N PRO A 15 0.43 7.90 -6.19
CA PRO A 15 1.51 8.77 -5.75
C PRO A 15 1.33 9.26 -4.31
N SER A 16 2.42 9.79 -3.75
CA SER A 16 2.36 10.49 -2.46
C SER A 16 1.32 11.61 -2.51
N GLY A 17 0.49 11.74 -1.48
CA GLY A 17 -0.58 12.76 -1.45
C GLY A 17 -1.90 12.35 -2.11
N SER A 18 -2.01 11.18 -2.78
CA SER A 18 -3.25 10.75 -3.42
C SER A 18 -4.38 10.34 -2.45
N GLY A 19 -4.08 10.13 -1.16
CA GLY A 19 -5.08 9.78 -0.15
C GLY A 19 -5.08 8.32 0.30
N LYS A 20 -4.15 7.47 -0.19
CA LYS A 20 -4.04 6.04 0.17
C LYS A 20 -4.13 5.78 1.67
N GLY A 21 -3.20 6.37 2.44
CA GLY A 21 -3.16 6.14 3.89
C GLY A 21 -4.43 6.58 4.60
N THR A 22 -5.07 7.69 4.17
CA THR A 22 -6.35 8.14 4.72
C THR A 22 -7.47 7.14 4.43
N ALA A 23 -7.52 6.62 3.20
CA ALA A 23 -8.48 5.59 2.82
C ALA A 23 -8.27 4.29 3.63
N ILE A 24 -7.02 3.84 3.78
CA ILE A 24 -6.69 2.66 4.60
C ILE A 24 -7.14 2.81 6.05
N VAL A 25 -6.90 3.99 6.67
CA VAL A 25 -7.36 4.25 8.04
C VAL A 25 -8.88 4.13 8.17
N GLN A 26 -9.63 4.62 7.20
CA GLN A 26 -11.10 4.51 7.21
C GLN A 26 -11.56 3.08 6.96
N LEU A 27 -10.97 2.37 6.00
CA LEU A 27 -11.27 0.97 5.74
C LEU A 27 -11.02 0.09 6.97
N LYS A 28 -9.90 0.29 7.69
CA LYS A 28 -9.63 -0.40 8.97
C LYS A 28 -10.74 -0.22 10.01
N LYS A 29 -11.31 0.97 10.07
CA LYS A 29 -12.40 1.27 11.04
C LYS A 29 -13.72 0.63 10.64
N ARG A 30 -14.01 0.57 9.34
CA ARG A 30 -15.28 0.03 8.82
C ARG A 30 -15.26 -1.49 8.74
N HIS A 31 -14.11 -2.09 8.47
CA HIS A 31 -13.93 -3.51 8.21
C HIS A 31 -12.85 -4.10 9.12
N PRO A 32 -13.16 -4.33 10.41
CA PRO A 32 -12.21 -4.92 11.36
C PRO A 32 -11.91 -6.41 11.07
N ASP A 33 -12.69 -7.06 10.21
CA ASP A 33 -12.52 -8.42 9.73
C ASP A 33 -11.52 -8.53 8.56
N TYR A 34 -11.17 -7.42 7.91
CA TYR A 34 -10.15 -7.37 6.88
C TYR A 34 -8.74 -7.40 7.48
N VAL A 35 -7.80 -7.95 6.74
CA VAL A 35 -6.40 -8.03 7.17
C VAL A 35 -5.60 -6.88 6.56
N PHE A 36 -4.90 -6.13 7.41
CA PHE A 36 -4.02 -5.03 7.03
C PHE A 36 -2.60 -5.36 7.48
N PRO A 37 -1.80 -6.03 6.65
CA PRO A 37 -0.45 -6.45 7.04
C PRO A 37 0.43 -5.26 7.42
N VAL A 38 1.22 -5.43 8.48
CA VAL A 38 2.18 -4.43 8.94
C VAL A 38 3.53 -4.68 8.28
N SER A 39 4.20 -3.62 7.82
CA SER A 39 5.58 -3.73 7.31
C SER A 39 6.58 -3.95 8.42
N CYS A 40 7.61 -4.73 8.14
CA CYS A 40 8.83 -4.73 8.94
C CYS A 40 9.71 -3.54 8.60
N THR A 41 10.41 -3.00 9.59
CA THR A 41 11.44 -1.96 9.37
C THR A 41 12.60 -2.11 10.34
N THR A 42 13.78 -1.66 9.90
CA THR A 42 14.98 -1.58 10.74
C THR A 42 15.16 -0.19 11.36
N ARG A 43 14.29 0.75 11.03
CA ARG A 43 14.26 2.08 11.64
C ARG A 43 13.78 1.96 13.10
N ALA A 44 14.42 2.69 13.99
CA ALA A 44 13.92 2.80 15.37
C ALA A 44 12.51 3.40 15.41
N PRO A 45 11.65 2.97 16.35
CA PRO A 45 10.35 3.58 16.59
C PRO A 45 10.46 5.08 16.84
N ARG A 46 9.52 5.86 16.34
CA ARG A 46 9.37 7.28 16.69
C ARG A 46 8.55 7.39 17.98
N LEU A 47 8.64 8.58 18.61
CA LEU A 47 7.84 8.86 19.80
C LEU A 47 6.34 8.66 19.51
N GLY A 48 5.70 7.79 20.29
CA GLY A 48 4.28 7.45 20.14
C GLY A 48 3.97 6.30 19.19
N GLU A 49 4.94 5.77 18.44
CA GLU A 49 4.74 4.56 17.62
C GLU A 49 4.85 3.31 18.51
N LYS A 50 3.95 2.36 18.29
CA LYS A 50 3.95 1.07 18.99
C LYS A 50 4.23 -0.08 18.04
N GLU A 51 4.89 -1.12 18.58
CA GLU A 51 5.14 -2.37 17.85
C GLU A 51 3.84 -2.96 17.32
N GLY A 52 3.85 -3.34 16.04
CA GLY A 52 2.72 -3.98 15.39
C GLY A 52 1.55 -3.06 14.98
N GLU A 53 1.54 -1.78 15.40
CA GLU A 53 0.49 -0.83 14.97
C GLU A 53 0.81 -0.18 13.61
N VAL A 54 2.05 0.33 13.48
CA VAL A 54 2.51 1.02 12.26
C VAL A 54 3.54 0.16 11.52
N TYR A 55 4.50 -0.36 12.29
CA TYR A 55 5.56 -1.24 11.81
C TYR A 55 5.84 -2.36 12.82
N SER A 56 6.41 -3.46 12.32
CA SER A 56 7.15 -4.42 13.11
C SER A 56 8.64 -4.05 13.05
N TYR A 57 9.22 -3.73 14.20
CA TYR A 57 10.59 -3.23 14.30
C TYR A 57 11.56 -4.37 14.53
N ILE A 58 12.46 -4.61 13.59
CA ILE A 58 13.44 -5.70 13.64
C ILE A 58 14.86 -5.18 13.44
N SER A 59 15.87 -5.96 13.83
CA SER A 59 17.27 -5.58 13.61
C SER A 59 17.65 -5.66 12.11
N LYS A 60 18.73 -4.98 11.71
CA LYS A 60 19.26 -5.06 10.34
C LYS A 60 19.71 -6.47 10.01
N GLU A 61 20.34 -7.17 10.97
CA GLU A 61 20.80 -8.54 10.85
C GLU A 61 19.63 -9.47 10.57
N GLN A 62 18.55 -9.33 11.33
CA GLN A 62 17.31 -10.12 11.14
C GLN A 62 16.69 -9.82 9.79
N PHE A 63 16.64 -8.53 9.38
CA PHE A 63 16.07 -8.16 8.10
C PHE A 63 16.85 -8.76 6.93
N ARG A 64 18.20 -8.70 6.99
CA ARG A 64 19.08 -9.30 5.97
C ARG A 64 18.92 -10.81 5.89
N ALA A 65 18.89 -11.51 7.04
CA ALA A 65 18.62 -12.94 7.07
C ALA A 65 17.28 -13.27 6.39
N TRP A 66 16.24 -12.52 6.65
CA TRP A 66 14.92 -12.72 6.02
C TRP A 66 14.90 -12.39 4.51
N ILE A 67 15.78 -11.50 4.03
CA ILE A 67 15.98 -11.31 2.58
C ILE A 67 16.55 -12.59 1.96
N GLU A 68 17.62 -13.14 2.55
CA GLU A 68 18.29 -14.36 2.07
C GLU A 68 17.37 -15.58 2.11
N GLU A 69 16.52 -15.68 3.13
CA GLU A 69 15.47 -16.71 3.26
C GLU A 69 14.29 -16.48 2.30
N GLY A 70 14.25 -15.36 1.56
CA GLY A 70 13.17 -15.03 0.62
C GLY A 70 11.81 -14.79 1.29
N ARG A 71 11.78 -14.35 2.56
CA ARG A 71 10.54 -14.18 3.35
C ARG A 71 9.72 -12.95 2.98
N PHE A 72 10.33 -11.97 2.32
CA PHE A 72 9.63 -10.75 1.93
C PHE A 72 8.89 -10.90 0.60
N LEU A 73 7.66 -10.42 0.54
CA LEU A 73 6.90 -10.24 -0.68
C LEU A 73 7.52 -9.10 -1.52
N GLU A 74 7.85 -8.00 -0.85
CA GLU A 74 8.62 -6.90 -1.39
C GLU A 74 9.43 -6.24 -0.27
N TRP A 75 10.57 -5.66 -0.61
CA TRP A 75 11.36 -4.86 0.30
C TRP A 75 12.15 -3.79 -0.45
N ALA A 76 12.54 -2.74 0.28
CA ALA A 76 13.38 -1.67 -0.22
C ALA A 76 14.28 -1.11 0.88
N GLU A 77 15.47 -0.66 0.50
CA GLU A 77 16.30 0.20 1.32
C GLU A 77 15.90 1.65 1.09
N VAL A 78 15.60 2.37 2.17
CA VAL A 78 15.13 3.76 2.14
C VAL A 78 15.97 4.57 3.10
N HIS A 79 16.57 5.66 2.63
CA HIS A 79 17.37 6.61 3.40
C HIS A 79 18.24 6.04 4.54
N LYS A 80 19.57 6.11 4.40
CA LYS A 80 20.55 5.83 5.47
C LYS A 80 20.48 4.42 6.09
N ASP A 81 20.48 3.38 5.26
CA ASP A 81 20.48 1.99 5.72
C ASP A 81 19.21 1.54 6.49
N ASN A 82 18.08 2.18 6.31
CA ASN A 82 16.82 1.66 6.83
C ASN A 82 16.12 0.81 5.79
N TYR A 83 15.75 -0.39 6.18
CA TYR A 83 15.02 -1.33 5.36
C TYR A 83 13.54 -1.31 5.73
N TYR A 84 12.70 -1.49 4.72
CA TYR A 84 11.25 -1.67 4.87
C TYR A 84 10.81 -2.83 3.99
N GLY A 85 9.94 -3.70 4.50
CA GLY A 85 9.48 -4.84 3.72
C GLY A 85 8.19 -5.44 4.25
N ILE A 86 7.50 -6.16 3.39
CA ILE A 86 6.26 -6.87 3.70
C ILE A 86 6.54 -8.36 3.66
N LEU A 87 6.23 -9.08 4.74
CA LEU A 87 6.39 -10.53 4.80
C LEU A 87 5.33 -11.24 3.97
N LYS A 88 5.72 -12.33 3.30
CA LYS A 88 4.82 -13.18 2.51
C LYS A 88 3.84 -13.95 3.39
N ALA A 89 4.34 -14.63 4.42
CA ALA A 89 3.58 -15.58 5.20
C ALA A 89 2.25 -15.01 5.76
N PRO A 90 2.21 -13.82 6.41
CA PRO A 90 0.94 -13.29 6.92
C PRO A 90 -0.09 -13.01 5.81
N ILE A 91 0.36 -12.70 4.60
CA ILE A 91 -0.52 -12.47 3.45
C ILE A 91 -1.04 -13.81 2.92
N GLU A 92 -0.14 -14.77 2.69
CA GLU A 92 -0.48 -16.10 2.17
C GLU A 92 -1.44 -16.85 3.11
N GLU A 93 -1.20 -16.78 4.43
CA GLU A 93 -2.07 -17.34 5.46
C GLU A 93 -3.47 -16.71 5.43
N ALA A 94 -3.56 -15.39 5.31
CA ALA A 94 -4.83 -14.68 5.24
C ALA A 94 -5.58 -15.02 3.94
N LEU A 95 -4.89 -15.10 2.80
CA LEU A 95 -5.48 -15.51 1.52
C LEU A 95 -5.99 -16.96 1.58
N ALA A 96 -5.21 -17.88 2.15
CA ALA A 96 -5.61 -19.25 2.34
C ALA A 96 -6.86 -19.39 3.25
N ALA A 97 -7.00 -18.48 4.22
CA ALA A 97 -8.17 -18.40 5.10
C ALA A 97 -9.38 -17.68 4.47
N GLY A 98 -9.34 -17.34 3.17
CA GLY A 98 -10.43 -16.67 2.46
C GLY A 98 -10.62 -15.19 2.85
N LYS A 99 -9.60 -14.55 3.43
CA LYS A 99 -9.70 -13.17 3.93
C LYS A 99 -9.46 -12.13 2.84
N VAL A 100 -10.09 -10.98 2.98
CA VAL A 100 -9.74 -9.75 2.28
C VAL A 100 -8.49 -9.17 2.93
N VAL A 101 -7.43 -9.01 2.13
CA VAL A 101 -6.17 -8.40 2.57
C VAL A 101 -6.00 -7.08 1.85
N ILE A 102 -5.73 -5.99 2.59
CA ILE A 102 -5.58 -4.66 1.99
C ILE A 102 -4.24 -4.06 2.39
N ARG A 103 -3.52 -3.53 1.39
CA ARG A 103 -2.23 -2.87 1.58
C ARG A 103 -2.07 -1.67 0.67
N GLU A 104 -1.41 -0.60 1.15
CA GLU A 104 -0.92 0.47 0.28
C GLU A 104 0.51 0.16 -0.20
N VAL A 105 0.76 0.44 -1.47
CA VAL A 105 2.08 0.33 -2.10
C VAL A 105 2.26 1.44 -3.14
N ASP A 106 3.49 1.71 -3.55
CA ASP A 106 3.75 2.48 -4.76
C ASP A 106 3.65 1.58 -6.01
N ILE A 107 3.80 2.18 -7.20
CA ILE A 107 3.68 1.43 -8.47
C ILE A 107 4.78 0.37 -8.64
N GLN A 108 5.97 0.59 -8.05
CA GLN A 108 7.07 -0.37 -8.13
C GLN A 108 6.81 -1.56 -7.20
N GLY A 109 6.35 -1.29 -5.98
CA GLY A 109 5.90 -2.33 -5.05
C GLY A 109 4.77 -3.17 -5.64
N TYR A 110 3.77 -2.54 -6.28
CA TYR A 110 2.72 -3.25 -6.99
C TYR A 110 3.27 -4.21 -8.05
N LYS A 111 4.19 -3.72 -8.91
CA LYS A 111 4.81 -4.57 -9.95
C LYS A 111 5.58 -5.75 -9.37
N LYS A 112 6.29 -5.56 -8.26
CA LYS A 112 6.98 -6.65 -7.57
C LYS A 112 5.99 -7.69 -7.04
N VAL A 113 4.89 -7.26 -6.42
CA VAL A 113 3.89 -8.17 -5.87
C VAL A 113 3.25 -9.02 -6.97
N ILE A 114 2.82 -8.42 -8.08
CA ILE A 114 2.19 -9.16 -9.19
C ILE A 114 3.16 -10.05 -9.98
N SER A 115 4.46 -9.88 -9.81
CA SER A 115 5.48 -10.81 -10.34
C SER A 115 5.75 -11.99 -9.40
N THR A 116 5.29 -11.93 -8.15
CA THR A 116 5.56 -12.92 -7.10
C THR A 116 4.33 -13.76 -6.78
N LEU A 117 3.16 -13.15 -6.72
CA LEU A 117 1.88 -13.82 -6.42
C LEU A 117 1.07 -14.08 -7.70
N PRO A 118 0.22 -15.12 -7.71
CA PRO A 118 -0.73 -15.36 -8.80
C PRO A 118 -1.58 -14.13 -9.08
N ARG A 119 -1.73 -13.77 -10.36
CA ARG A 119 -2.42 -12.54 -10.75
C ARG A 119 -3.90 -12.51 -10.34
N GLU A 120 -4.53 -13.68 -10.30
CA GLU A 120 -5.91 -13.86 -9.85
C GLU A 120 -6.11 -13.57 -8.35
N ASP A 121 -5.06 -13.65 -7.56
CA ASP A 121 -5.11 -13.36 -6.11
C ASP A 121 -4.93 -11.87 -5.80
N VAL A 122 -4.51 -11.05 -6.77
CA VAL A 122 -4.11 -9.65 -6.56
C VAL A 122 -4.96 -8.69 -7.39
N VAL A 123 -5.55 -7.71 -6.71
CA VAL A 123 -6.33 -6.63 -7.33
C VAL A 123 -5.65 -5.29 -7.06
N GLY A 124 -5.15 -4.63 -8.10
CA GLY A 124 -4.57 -3.29 -8.03
C GLY A 124 -5.61 -2.20 -8.22
N ILE A 125 -5.69 -1.26 -7.28
CA ILE A 125 -6.58 -0.10 -7.32
C ILE A 125 -5.73 1.16 -7.28
N PHE A 126 -5.63 1.87 -8.40
CA PHE A 126 -4.87 3.11 -8.49
C PHE A 126 -5.71 4.30 -8.07
N ILE A 127 -5.24 5.08 -7.08
CA ILE A 127 -5.88 6.33 -6.66
C ILE A 127 -5.25 7.49 -7.43
N LEU A 128 -6.02 8.06 -8.36
CA LEU A 128 -5.61 9.14 -9.25
C LEU A 128 -6.05 10.49 -8.68
N VAL A 129 -5.12 11.44 -8.61
CA VAL A 129 -5.38 12.87 -8.50
C VAL A 129 -5.04 13.48 -9.86
N LYS A 130 -6.06 13.93 -10.60
CA LYS A 130 -5.88 14.44 -11.97
C LYS A 130 -5.10 15.75 -12.03
N ASP A 131 -5.32 16.63 -11.05
CA ASP A 131 -4.66 17.91 -10.98
C ASP A 131 -3.36 17.80 -10.15
N LEU A 132 -2.22 17.95 -10.82
CA LEU A 132 -0.90 17.92 -10.19
C LEU A 132 -0.67 19.09 -9.22
N GLU A 133 -1.28 20.24 -9.45
CA GLU A 133 -1.20 21.37 -8.51
C GLU A 133 -2.00 21.07 -7.23
N GLU A 134 -3.13 20.39 -7.36
CA GLU A 134 -3.86 19.88 -6.21
C GLU A 134 -3.03 18.84 -5.42
N LEU A 135 -2.39 17.90 -6.13
CA LEU A 135 -1.50 16.91 -5.51
C LEU A 135 -0.37 17.59 -4.74
N LYS A 136 0.28 18.60 -5.32
CA LYS A 136 1.31 19.42 -4.68
C LYS A 136 0.80 20.08 -3.40
N LYS A 137 -0.38 20.69 -3.45
CA LYS A 137 -1.03 21.29 -2.27
C LYS A 137 -1.28 20.27 -1.16
N ARG A 138 -1.72 19.07 -1.50
CA ARG A 138 -1.96 17.97 -0.53
C ARG A 138 -0.66 17.51 0.14
N ILE A 139 0.44 17.45 -0.62
CA ILE A 139 1.76 17.09 -0.09
C ILE A 139 2.25 18.16 0.88
N LEU A 140 2.12 19.46 0.53
CA LEU A 140 2.54 20.59 1.38
C LEU A 140 1.76 20.69 2.70
N LYS A 141 0.49 20.25 2.74
CA LYS A 141 -0.30 20.22 3.99
C LYS A 141 0.30 19.32 5.09
N ARG A 142 1.19 18.41 4.74
CA ARG A 142 1.84 17.49 5.69
C ARG A 142 3.08 18.08 6.35
N GLY A 143 3.57 19.24 5.89
CA GLY A 143 4.73 19.93 6.41
C GLY A 143 5.53 20.63 5.33
N PHE A 144 6.53 21.41 5.77
CA PHE A 144 7.46 22.07 4.87
C PHE A 144 8.30 21.04 4.10
N ILE A 145 8.42 21.23 2.79
CA ILE A 145 9.23 20.41 1.91
C ILE A 145 10.07 21.35 1.03
N PRO A 146 11.40 21.16 0.96
CA PRO A 146 12.27 21.92 0.07
C PRO A 146 11.84 21.80 -1.40
N GLU A 147 12.08 22.85 -2.19
CA GLU A 147 11.63 22.90 -3.59
C GLU A 147 12.20 21.78 -4.45
N ASP A 148 13.46 21.43 -4.25
CA ASP A 148 14.15 20.36 -4.98
C ASP A 148 13.55 18.97 -4.64
N GLU A 149 13.17 18.76 -3.39
CA GLU A 149 12.45 17.53 -2.98
C GLU A 149 11.03 17.51 -3.54
N MET A 150 10.34 18.67 -3.54
CA MET A 150 9.01 18.76 -4.13
C MET A 150 9.05 18.45 -5.63
N ALA A 151 10.02 19.01 -6.37
CA ALA A 151 10.21 18.73 -7.79
C ALA A 151 10.39 17.23 -8.06
N ARG A 152 11.26 16.56 -7.29
CA ARG A 152 11.44 15.08 -7.37
C ARG A 152 10.17 14.30 -7.09
N ARG A 153 9.38 14.72 -6.10
CA ARG A 153 8.10 14.07 -5.76
C ARG A 153 7.07 14.24 -6.87
N MET A 154 7.00 15.41 -7.49
CA MET A 154 6.10 15.66 -8.61
C MET A 154 6.50 14.88 -9.86
N GLU A 155 7.79 14.78 -10.16
CA GLU A 155 8.30 13.94 -11.25
C GLU A 155 7.97 12.45 -10.99
N SER A 156 8.18 11.97 -9.76
CA SER A 156 7.79 10.60 -9.38
C SER A 156 6.30 10.37 -9.56
N ALA A 157 5.47 11.32 -9.12
CA ALA A 157 4.01 11.22 -9.27
C ALA A 157 3.58 11.14 -10.73
N GLN A 158 4.17 11.93 -11.62
CA GLN A 158 3.90 11.87 -13.06
C GLN A 158 4.28 10.50 -13.65
N LYS A 159 5.45 9.96 -13.25
CA LYS A 159 5.89 8.62 -13.66
C LYS A 159 4.96 7.52 -13.15
N GLU A 160 4.45 7.64 -11.92
CA GLU A 160 3.49 6.69 -11.37
C GLU A 160 2.15 6.76 -12.12
N ILE A 161 1.63 7.97 -12.37
CA ILE A 161 0.37 8.19 -13.10
C ILE A 161 0.47 7.64 -14.53
N SER A 162 1.60 7.84 -15.23
CA SER A 162 1.78 7.31 -16.59
C SER A 162 1.77 5.77 -16.68
N GLN A 163 1.83 5.09 -15.53
CA GLN A 163 1.84 3.63 -15.43
C GLN A 163 0.57 3.07 -14.77
N MET A 164 -0.44 3.90 -14.51
CA MET A 164 -1.65 3.50 -13.78
C MET A 164 -2.42 2.34 -14.44
N ASP A 165 -2.32 2.20 -15.76
CA ASP A 165 -3.03 1.18 -16.54
C ASP A 165 -2.57 -0.25 -16.25
N VAL A 166 -1.45 -0.45 -15.52
CA VAL A 166 -1.05 -1.78 -15.05
C VAL A 166 -1.94 -2.28 -13.90
N CYS A 167 -2.67 -1.37 -13.22
CA CYS A 167 -3.63 -1.71 -12.18
C CYS A 167 -4.99 -2.12 -12.78
N ASN A 168 -5.74 -2.94 -12.02
CA ASN A 168 -7.05 -3.42 -12.47
C ASN A 168 -8.11 -2.32 -12.50
N TYR A 169 -8.01 -1.37 -11.57
CA TYR A 169 -8.96 -0.27 -11.39
C TYR A 169 -8.24 1.06 -11.21
N GLN A 170 -8.83 2.13 -11.74
CA GLN A 170 -8.43 3.51 -11.49
C GLN A 170 -9.61 4.24 -10.86
N ILE A 171 -9.40 4.85 -9.71
CA ILE A 171 -10.43 5.66 -9.02
C ILE A 171 -9.92 7.08 -8.82
N GLU A 172 -10.78 8.05 -9.07
CA GLU A 172 -10.44 9.45 -8.86
C GLU A 172 -10.57 9.83 -7.39
N SER A 173 -9.60 10.60 -6.88
CA SER A 173 -9.60 11.15 -5.52
C SER A 173 -9.83 12.66 -5.56
N PRO A 174 -11.09 13.13 -5.64
CA PRO A 174 -11.39 14.56 -5.61
C PRO A 174 -11.11 15.15 -4.23
N PHE A 175 -10.69 16.42 -4.20
CA PHE A 175 -10.36 17.11 -2.95
C PHE A 175 -11.55 17.15 -1.97
N GLY A 176 -11.29 16.82 -0.71
CA GLY A 176 -12.31 16.82 0.35
C GLY A 176 -13.31 15.66 0.32
N HIS A 177 -13.22 14.74 -0.66
CA HIS A 177 -14.21 13.67 -0.83
C HIS A 177 -13.60 12.26 -0.59
N ILE A 178 -12.84 12.10 0.48
CA ILE A 178 -12.20 10.80 0.80
C ILE A 178 -13.24 9.67 0.97
N GLU A 179 -14.43 9.98 1.44
CA GLU A 179 -15.53 9.02 1.58
C GLU A 179 -15.91 8.36 0.24
N LYS A 180 -15.88 9.11 -0.87
CA LYS A 180 -16.13 8.55 -2.21
C LYS A 180 -15.02 7.58 -2.62
N VAL A 181 -13.77 7.88 -2.26
CA VAL A 181 -12.63 6.99 -2.53
C VAL A 181 -12.79 5.68 -1.76
N VAL A 182 -13.14 5.77 -0.48
CA VAL A 182 -13.38 4.60 0.38
C VAL A 182 -14.52 3.75 -0.18
N GLN A 183 -15.66 4.38 -0.51
CA GLN A 183 -16.81 3.68 -1.10
C GLN A 183 -16.44 2.97 -2.40
N SER A 184 -15.71 3.64 -3.31
CA SER A 184 -15.26 3.00 -4.55
C SER A 184 -14.36 1.79 -4.31
N ILE A 185 -13.50 1.84 -3.27
CA ILE A 185 -12.68 0.68 -2.90
C ILE A 185 -13.57 -0.45 -2.36
N GLU A 186 -14.55 -0.15 -1.50
CA GLU A 186 -15.51 -1.12 -0.96
C GLU A 186 -16.31 -1.80 -2.08
N ASP A 187 -16.81 -1.03 -3.04
CA ASP A 187 -17.55 -1.55 -4.19
C ASP A 187 -16.68 -2.51 -5.05
N ILE A 188 -15.41 -2.16 -5.26
CA ILE A 188 -14.46 -3.03 -5.97
C ILE A 188 -14.20 -4.31 -5.18
N ILE A 189 -13.99 -4.23 -3.86
CA ILE A 189 -13.79 -5.40 -3.00
C ILE A 189 -15.00 -6.32 -3.08
N GLN A 190 -16.20 -5.79 -2.94
CA GLN A 190 -17.43 -6.56 -3.03
C GLN A 190 -17.56 -7.26 -4.39
N LYS A 191 -17.28 -6.56 -5.49
CA LYS A 191 -17.32 -7.13 -6.85
C LYS A 191 -16.31 -8.26 -7.04
N GLU A 192 -15.11 -8.12 -6.51
CA GLU A 192 -14.02 -9.07 -6.71
C GLU A 192 -14.08 -10.28 -5.78
N THR A 193 -14.92 -10.21 -4.72
CA THR A 193 -15.10 -11.29 -3.73
C THR A 193 -16.48 -11.97 -3.84
N ALA A 194 -17.35 -11.49 -4.73
CA ALA A 194 -18.64 -12.12 -5.06
C ALA A 194 -18.41 -13.36 -5.96
#